data_f7f5daaa1182da6c95e1f3f7eaacf7dd
#
_entry.id   f7f5daaa1182da6c95e1f3f7eaacf7dd
#
_cell.length_a   1.000
_cell.length_b   1.000
_cell.length_c   1.000
_cell.angle_alpha   90.00
_cell.angle_beta   90.00
_cell.angle_gamma   90.00
#
_symmetry.space_group_name_H-M   'P 1'
#
loop_
_entity.id
_entity.type
_entity.pdbx_description
1 polymer ?
#
loop_
_entity_poly.entity_id
_entity_poly.type
_entity_poly.pdbx_seq_one_letter_code
_entity_poly.pdbx_strand_id
1 'polypeptide(L)'
;MKVPQFKLLGFRRPREVVGATLGKLERTVMEQAWERGRVSAGDIYKAFGGRTAYTTWMTTLDRLFKKGLLAREKEGRAYFYAPRLSREEFERGVAEDVLGGLLEESEGGAEPLLACIVEAVSERDRALLEELHRLVEEKRRELRGEE
;
A
#
# COMPACT_ATOMS: atom_id res chain seq x y z
N MET A 1 17.16 8.82 -0.19
CA MET A 1 16.88 7.40 0.00
C MET A 1 15.89 6.94 -1.06
N LYS A 2 16.32 6.10 -1.95
CA LYS A 2 15.37 5.48 -2.87
C LYS A 2 14.42 4.60 -2.06
N VAL A 3 13.19 5.01 -1.97
CA VAL A 3 12.12 4.09 -1.59
C VAL A 3 12.25 2.91 -2.54
N PRO A 4 12.37 1.67 -2.04
CA PRO A 4 12.37 0.53 -2.93
C PRO A 4 11.15 0.68 -3.83
N GLN A 5 11.36 0.64 -5.14
CA GLN A 5 10.24 0.65 -6.06
C GLN A 5 9.39 -0.55 -5.72
N PHE A 6 8.34 -0.28 -5.03
CA PHE A 6 7.35 -1.25 -4.67
C PHE A 6 6.59 -1.58 -5.94
N LYS A 7 7.19 -2.42 -6.75
CA LYS A 7 6.41 -3.04 -7.80
C LYS A 7 5.45 -4.00 -7.11
N LEU A 8 4.25 -3.54 -6.89
CA LEU A 8 3.14 -4.42 -6.54
C LEU A 8 2.94 -5.40 -7.69
N LEU A 9 3.94 -6.29 -7.84
CA LEU A 9 3.79 -7.59 -8.45
C LEU A 9 3.22 -7.61 -9.85
N GLY A 10 3.90 -6.96 -10.75
CA GLY A 10 3.59 -7.12 -12.16
C GLY A 10 2.19 -6.68 -12.57
N PHE A 11 1.44 -6.02 -11.68
CA PHE A 11 0.19 -5.40 -12.05
C PHE A 11 0.48 -4.21 -12.95
N ARG A 12 0.15 -4.36 -14.21
CA ARG A 12 0.42 -3.35 -15.23
C ARG A 12 -0.75 -2.41 -15.46
N ARG A 13 -1.93 -2.74 -14.92
CA ARG A 13 -3.16 -1.98 -15.14
C ARG A 13 -3.63 -1.37 -13.83
N PRO A 14 -4.01 -0.07 -13.82
CA PRO A 14 -4.51 0.60 -12.62
C PRO A 14 -5.67 -0.14 -11.95
N ARG A 15 -6.58 -0.70 -12.72
CA ARG A 15 -7.70 -1.49 -12.21
C ARG A 15 -7.27 -2.75 -11.50
N GLU A 16 -6.24 -3.40 -12.01
CA GLU A 16 -5.68 -4.61 -11.40
C GLU A 16 -4.95 -4.27 -10.11
N VAL A 17 -4.25 -3.14 -10.07
CA VAL A 17 -3.57 -2.66 -8.88
C VAL A 17 -4.58 -2.36 -7.77
N VAL A 18 -5.61 -1.58 -8.05
CA VAL A 18 -6.65 -1.21 -7.06
C VAL A 18 -7.41 -2.44 -6.56
N GLY A 19 -7.79 -3.34 -7.46
CA GLY A 19 -8.55 -4.54 -7.10
C GLY A 19 -7.73 -5.62 -6.40
N ALA A 20 -6.43 -5.69 -6.71
CA ALA A 20 -5.54 -6.77 -6.27
C ALA A 20 -4.46 -6.31 -5.30
N THR A 21 -4.47 -5.06 -4.86
CA THR A 21 -3.47 -4.51 -3.94
C THR A 21 -3.36 -5.36 -2.68
N LEU A 22 -4.47 -5.55 -1.99
CA LEU A 22 -4.59 -6.53 -0.91
C LEU A 22 -6.01 -7.09 -0.90
N GLY A 23 -6.12 -8.41 -0.89
CA GLY A 23 -7.38 -9.06 -0.55
C GLY A 23 -7.76 -8.78 0.90
N LYS A 24 -8.99 -9.08 1.26
CA LYS A 24 -9.51 -8.83 2.62
C LYS A 24 -8.66 -9.48 3.71
N LEU A 25 -8.30 -10.76 3.52
CA LEU A 25 -7.47 -11.50 4.48
C LEU A 25 -6.03 -11.01 4.49
N GLU A 26 -5.48 -10.68 3.33
CA GLU A 26 -4.13 -10.11 3.21
C GLU A 26 -4.03 -8.77 3.96
N ARG A 27 -5.05 -7.93 3.83
CA ARG A 27 -5.12 -6.66 4.55
C ARG A 27 -5.16 -6.89 6.07
N THR A 28 -5.99 -7.82 6.52
CA THR A 28 -6.08 -8.20 7.94
C THR A 28 -4.73 -8.63 8.48
N VAL A 29 -4.01 -9.49 7.76
CA VAL A 29 -2.68 -9.98 8.15
C VAL A 29 -1.68 -8.83 8.21
N MET A 30 -1.65 -7.95 7.21
CA MET A 30 -0.73 -6.81 7.19
C MET A 30 -1.00 -5.86 8.35
N GLU A 31 -2.25 -5.58 8.67
CA GLU A 31 -2.61 -4.74 9.82
C GLU A 31 -2.10 -5.35 11.13
N GLN A 32 -2.26 -6.64 11.33
CA GLN A 32 -1.72 -7.34 12.49
C GLN A 32 -0.19 -7.29 12.55
N ALA A 33 0.46 -7.45 11.40
CA ALA A 33 1.92 -7.38 11.32
C ALA A 33 2.43 -5.97 11.64
N TRP A 34 1.79 -4.93 11.14
CA TRP A 34 2.16 -3.54 11.46
C TRP A 34 1.93 -3.20 12.94
N GLU A 35 0.83 -3.65 13.53
CA GLU A 35 0.54 -3.40 14.95
C GLU A 35 1.52 -4.11 15.89
N ARG A 36 1.82 -5.37 15.61
CA ARG A 36 2.60 -6.23 16.50
C ARG A 36 4.09 -6.27 16.16
N GLY A 37 4.47 -5.86 14.96
CA GLY A 37 5.83 -5.94 14.45
C GLY A 37 6.24 -7.34 14.00
N ARG A 38 5.67 -8.39 14.56
CA ARG A 38 5.99 -9.79 14.26
C ARG A 38 4.78 -10.66 14.55
N VAL A 39 4.41 -11.54 13.63
CA VAL A 39 3.26 -12.42 13.78
C VAL A 39 3.54 -13.82 13.26
N SER A 40 2.88 -14.81 13.85
CA SER A 40 2.78 -16.17 13.33
C SER A 40 1.34 -16.46 12.89
N ALA A 41 1.14 -17.54 12.16
CA ALA A 41 -0.21 -17.99 11.82
C ALA A 41 -1.04 -18.28 13.08
N GLY A 42 -0.40 -18.82 14.12
CA GLY A 42 -1.04 -19.05 15.42
C GLY A 42 -1.52 -17.80 16.11
N ASP A 43 -0.72 -16.71 16.03
CA ASP A 43 -1.09 -15.43 16.62
C ASP A 43 -2.35 -14.85 15.98
N ILE A 44 -2.41 -14.91 14.66
CA ILE A 44 -3.56 -14.40 13.89
C ILE A 44 -4.79 -15.28 14.13
N TYR A 45 -4.63 -16.59 14.10
CA TYR A 45 -5.71 -17.53 14.37
C TYR A 45 -6.35 -17.27 15.74
N LYS A 46 -5.54 -17.08 16.76
CA LYS A 46 -6.02 -16.75 18.13
C LYS A 46 -6.73 -15.40 18.16
N ALA A 47 -6.21 -14.40 17.48
CA ALA A 47 -6.79 -13.06 17.45
C ALA A 47 -8.19 -13.04 16.85
N PHE A 48 -8.47 -13.91 15.87
CA PHE A 48 -9.75 -13.95 15.16
C PHE A 48 -10.68 -15.09 15.59
N GLY A 49 -10.37 -15.77 16.69
CA GLY A 49 -11.27 -16.72 17.35
C GLY A 49 -11.67 -17.95 16.54
N GLY A 50 -10.87 -18.36 15.59
CA GLY A 50 -11.10 -19.58 14.80
C GLY A 50 -12.16 -19.48 13.72
N ARG A 51 -12.68 -18.28 13.42
CA ARG A 51 -13.66 -18.07 12.33
C ARG A 51 -13.09 -18.39 10.95
N THR A 52 -11.81 -18.21 10.79
CA THR A 52 -11.07 -18.55 9.57
C THR A 52 -10.12 -19.69 9.90
N ALA A 53 -10.01 -20.66 9.01
CA ALA A 53 -9.16 -21.83 9.23
C ALA A 53 -7.68 -21.43 9.39
N TYR A 54 -6.98 -22.14 10.24
CA TYR A 54 -5.54 -21.95 10.47
C TYR A 54 -4.73 -22.01 9.17
N THR A 55 -5.03 -23.00 8.33
CA THR A 55 -4.38 -23.19 7.01
C THR A 55 -4.60 -22.02 6.07
N THR A 56 -5.74 -21.33 6.17
CA THR A 56 -6.03 -20.12 5.40
C THR A 56 -5.10 -18.97 5.80
N TRP A 57 -4.84 -18.82 7.10
CA TRP A 57 -3.87 -17.82 7.58
C TRP A 57 -2.46 -18.16 7.16
N MET A 58 -2.07 -19.43 7.21
CA MET A 58 -0.77 -19.88 6.72
C MET A 58 -0.58 -19.54 5.23
N THR A 59 -1.58 -19.83 4.41
CA THR A 59 -1.56 -19.53 2.97
C THR A 59 -1.48 -18.02 2.71
N THR A 60 -2.23 -17.24 3.46
CA THR A 60 -2.25 -15.79 3.31
C THR A 60 -0.88 -15.18 3.67
N LEU A 61 -0.28 -15.61 4.76
CA LEU A 61 1.07 -15.21 5.17
C LEU A 61 2.12 -15.60 4.12
N ASP A 62 2.06 -16.80 3.60
CA ASP A 62 2.96 -17.27 2.54
C ASP A 62 2.84 -16.44 1.26
N ARG A 63 1.63 -16.09 0.88
CA ARG A 63 1.37 -15.19 -0.26
C ARG A 63 2.02 -13.82 -0.05
N LEU A 64 1.84 -13.23 1.12
CA LEU A 64 2.41 -11.91 1.45
C LEU A 64 3.94 -11.97 1.49
N PHE A 65 4.50 -13.06 1.98
CA PHE A 65 5.93 -13.32 1.90
C PHE A 65 6.42 -13.39 0.45
N LYS A 66 5.77 -14.19 -0.39
CA LYS A 66 6.09 -14.31 -1.82
C LYS A 66 5.92 -13.00 -2.58
N LYS A 67 4.95 -12.19 -2.16
CA LYS A 67 4.73 -10.83 -2.66
C LYS A 67 5.81 -9.84 -2.21
N GLY A 68 6.68 -10.20 -1.30
CA GLY A 68 7.73 -9.31 -0.79
C GLY A 68 7.26 -8.28 0.23
N LEU A 69 6.04 -8.41 0.76
CA LEU A 69 5.47 -7.53 1.76
C LEU A 69 5.88 -7.89 3.18
N LEU A 70 6.13 -9.17 3.41
CA LEU A 70 6.60 -9.70 4.68
C LEU A 70 7.96 -10.37 4.52
N ALA A 71 8.81 -10.23 5.53
CA ALA A 71 9.97 -11.06 5.74
C ALA A 71 9.53 -12.27 6.59
N ARG A 72 10.24 -13.36 6.46
CA ARG A 72 9.94 -14.62 7.15
C ARG A 72 11.17 -15.17 7.83
N GLU A 73 11.00 -15.60 9.07
CA GLU A 73 12.04 -16.20 9.87
C GLU A 73 11.50 -17.46 10.55
N LYS A 74 12.26 -18.54 10.53
CA LYS A 74 11.86 -19.78 11.16
C LYS A 74 12.46 -19.88 12.56
N GLU A 75 11.60 -20.08 13.56
CA GLU A 75 11.98 -20.39 14.92
C GLU A 75 11.37 -21.73 15.33
N GLY A 76 12.21 -22.74 15.56
CA GLY A 76 11.73 -24.09 15.84
C GLY A 76 10.94 -24.64 14.64
N ARG A 77 9.66 -24.97 14.87
CA ARG A 77 8.74 -25.45 13.82
C ARG A 77 7.83 -24.36 13.26
N ALA A 78 7.87 -23.16 13.81
CA ALA A 78 7.00 -22.08 13.43
C ALA A 78 7.71 -21.05 12.56
N TYR A 79 6.98 -20.47 11.62
CA TYR A 79 7.40 -19.31 10.87
C TYR A 79 6.84 -18.05 11.51
N PHE A 80 7.69 -17.05 11.64
CA PHE A 80 7.32 -15.71 12.07
C PHE A 80 7.53 -14.72 10.93
N TYR A 81 6.61 -13.81 10.80
CA TYR A 81 6.54 -12.85 9.69
C TYR A 81 6.60 -11.44 10.26
N ALA A 82 7.38 -10.58 9.63
CA ALA A 82 7.49 -9.17 9.97
C ALA A 82 7.32 -8.33 8.71
N PRO A 83 6.70 -7.12 8.82
CA PRO A 83 6.56 -6.27 7.64
C PRO A 83 7.93 -5.80 7.15
N ARG A 84 8.11 -5.81 5.83
CA ARG A 84 9.32 -5.29 5.18
C ARG A 84 9.24 -3.79 4.94
N LEU A 85 8.09 -3.20 5.18
CA LEU A 85 7.82 -1.79 4.97
C LEU A 85 6.76 -1.34 5.96
N SER A 86 6.77 -0.05 6.27
CA SER A 86 5.76 0.54 7.13
C SER A 86 4.41 0.64 6.41
N ARG A 87 3.34 0.89 7.17
CA ARG A 87 2.02 1.19 6.61
C ARG A 87 2.08 2.38 5.66
N GLU A 88 2.77 3.44 6.05
CA GLU A 88 2.93 4.66 5.26
C GLU A 88 3.67 4.40 3.95
N GLU A 89 4.75 3.64 4.00
CA GLU A 89 5.50 3.24 2.82
C GLU A 89 4.66 2.39 1.86
N PHE A 90 3.85 1.49 2.41
CA PHE A 90 2.93 0.67 1.63
C PHE A 90 1.86 1.53 0.94
N GLU A 91 1.18 2.39 1.70
CA GLU A 91 0.13 3.28 1.18
C GLU A 91 0.68 4.22 0.10
N ARG A 92 1.87 4.75 0.34
CA ARG A 92 2.56 5.60 -0.64
C ARG A 92 2.89 4.84 -1.92
N GLY A 93 3.43 3.62 -1.80
CA GLY A 93 3.76 2.79 -2.95
C GLY A 93 2.53 2.46 -3.79
N VAL A 94 1.41 2.15 -3.15
CA VAL A 94 0.13 1.94 -3.83
C VAL A 94 -0.32 3.19 -4.58
N ALA A 95 -0.26 4.34 -3.93
CA ALA A 95 -0.64 5.62 -4.54
C ALA A 95 0.25 5.95 -5.74
N GLU A 96 1.56 5.76 -5.62
CA GLU A 96 2.52 5.99 -6.72
C GLU A 96 2.23 5.08 -7.93
N ASP A 97 1.96 3.79 -7.69
CA ASP A 97 1.64 2.84 -8.76
C ASP A 97 0.32 3.18 -9.45
N VAL A 98 -0.72 3.49 -8.69
CA VAL A 98 -2.04 3.84 -9.23
C VAL A 98 -1.97 5.14 -10.03
N LEU A 99 -1.39 6.19 -9.48
CA LEU A 99 -1.27 7.49 -10.15
C LEU A 99 -0.37 7.41 -11.38
N GLY A 100 0.76 6.72 -11.27
CA GLY A 100 1.68 6.52 -12.39
C GLY A 100 1.00 5.80 -13.55
N GLY A 101 0.27 4.72 -13.27
CA GLY A 101 -0.49 4.00 -14.29
C GLY A 101 -1.58 4.84 -14.94
N LEU A 102 -2.32 5.61 -14.17
CA LEU A 102 -3.36 6.51 -14.69
C LEU A 102 -2.78 7.62 -15.57
N LEU A 103 -1.63 8.16 -15.20
CA LEU A 103 -0.94 9.19 -15.99
C LEU A 103 -0.39 8.63 -17.30
N GLU A 104 0.12 7.39 -17.29
CA GLU A 104 0.62 6.72 -18.51
C GLU A 104 -0.49 6.36 -19.49
N GLU A 105 -1.67 5.98 -19.00
CA GLU A 105 -2.81 5.55 -19.81
C GLU A 105 -3.69 6.71 -20.31
N SER A 106 -3.43 7.94 -19.91
CA SER A 106 -4.28 9.08 -20.29
C SER A 106 -3.99 9.54 -21.72
N GLU A 107 -4.71 8.99 -22.70
CA GLU A 107 -4.61 9.36 -24.12
C GLU A 107 -4.99 10.83 -24.39
N GLY A 108 -5.86 11.41 -23.57
CA GLY A 108 -6.34 12.79 -23.71
C GLY A 108 -5.58 13.82 -22.89
N GLY A 109 -4.42 13.44 -22.31
CA GLY A 109 -3.66 14.30 -21.41
C GLY A 109 -4.05 14.13 -19.95
N ALA A 110 -3.24 14.67 -19.04
CA ALA A 110 -3.40 14.50 -17.61
C ALA A 110 -4.44 15.43 -16.95
N GLU A 111 -4.94 16.44 -17.67
CA GLU A 111 -5.85 17.44 -17.10
C GLU A 111 -7.12 16.85 -16.49
N PRO A 112 -7.85 15.92 -17.15
CA PRO A 112 -9.03 15.33 -16.55
C PRO A 112 -8.75 14.58 -15.25
N LEU A 113 -7.60 13.90 -15.15
CA LEU A 113 -7.17 13.21 -13.94
C LEU A 113 -6.87 14.21 -12.82
N LEU A 114 -6.14 15.28 -13.13
CA LEU A 114 -5.81 16.33 -12.16
C LEU A 114 -7.07 17.02 -11.64
N ALA A 115 -8.01 17.33 -12.53
CA ALA A 115 -9.31 17.90 -12.16
C ALA A 115 -10.08 16.97 -11.23
N CYS A 116 -10.08 15.66 -11.52
CA CYS A 116 -10.73 14.64 -10.69
C CYS A 116 -10.12 14.58 -9.28
N ILE A 117 -8.80 14.68 -9.16
CA ILE A 117 -8.10 14.72 -7.86
C ILE A 117 -8.52 15.95 -7.07
N VAL A 118 -8.53 17.13 -7.68
CA VAL A 118 -8.94 18.39 -7.04
C VAL A 118 -10.39 18.29 -6.54
N GLU A 119 -11.27 17.77 -7.37
CA GLU A 119 -12.69 17.58 -7.02
C GLU A 119 -12.87 16.63 -5.84
N ALA A 120 -12.24 15.47 -5.91
CA ALA A 120 -12.31 14.46 -4.85
C ALA A 120 -11.79 14.97 -3.50
N VAL A 121 -10.72 15.76 -3.53
CA VAL A 121 -10.12 16.37 -2.34
C VAL A 121 -11.06 17.45 -1.78
N SER A 122 -11.63 18.28 -2.64
CA SER A 122 -12.54 19.37 -2.28
C SER A 122 -13.83 18.87 -1.61
N GLU A 123 -14.38 17.77 -2.12
CA GLU A 123 -15.59 17.16 -1.57
C GLU A 123 -15.40 16.58 -0.17
N ARG A 124 -14.19 16.16 0.15
CA ARG A 124 -13.89 15.58 1.46
C ARG A 124 -13.70 16.62 2.54
N ASP A 125 -12.82 17.56 2.30
CA ASP A 125 -12.49 18.59 3.29
C ASP A 125 -11.77 19.75 2.61
N ARG A 126 -12.21 20.98 2.90
CA ARG A 126 -11.54 22.19 2.43
C ARG A 126 -10.08 22.27 2.86
N ALA A 127 -9.77 21.79 4.05
CA ALA A 127 -8.41 21.78 4.58
C ALA A 127 -7.47 20.94 3.70
N LEU A 128 -7.96 19.84 3.12
CA LEU A 128 -7.19 19.01 2.20
C LEU A 128 -6.89 19.73 0.89
N LEU A 129 -7.79 20.59 0.43
CA LEU A 129 -7.55 21.39 -0.77
C LEU A 129 -6.43 22.42 -0.53
N GLU A 130 -6.43 23.08 0.62
CA GLU A 130 -5.35 23.98 1.02
C GLU A 130 -4.02 23.25 1.18
N GLU A 131 -4.04 22.05 1.75
CA GLU A 131 -2.85 21.21 1.87
C GLU A 131 -2.32 20.80 0.49
N LEU A 132 -3.20 20.42 -0.43
CA LEU A 132 -2.82 20.11 -1.81
C LEU A 132 -2.15 21.30 -2.49
N HIS A 133 -2.72 22.49 -2.33
CA HIS A 133 -2.14 23.73 -2.85
C HIS A 133 -0.74 23.98 -2.28
N ARG A 134 -0.58 23.82 -0.97
CA ARG A 134 0.72 23.97 -0.28
C ARG A 134 1.77 22.99 -0.84
N LEU A 135 1.42 21.73 -1.00
CA LEU A 135 2.32 20.71 -1.55
C LEU A 135 2.73 21.01 -2.99
N VAL A 136 1.79 21.49 -3.80
CA VAL A 136 2.09 21.91 -5.19
C VAL A 136 3.08 23.07 -5.21
N GLU A 137 2.87 24.08 -4.37
CA GLU A 137 3.78 25.24 -4.30
C GLU A 137 5.17 24.86 -3.78
N GLU A 138 5.26 23.99 -2.79
CA GLU A 138 6.54 23.46 -2.33
C GLU A 138 7.29 22.75 -3.45
N LYS A 139 6.60 21.87 -4.19
CA LYS A 139 7.19 21.14 -5.30
C LYS A 139 7.67 22.06 -6.41
N ARG A 140 6.90 23.08 -6.73
CA ARG A 140 7.29 24.09 -7.72
C ARG A 140 8.57 24.83 -7.31
N ARG A 141 8.71 25.17 -6.03
CA ARG A 141 9.93 25.79 -5.49
C ARG A 141 11.13 24.87 -5.58
N GLU A 142 10.99 23.61 -5.19
CA GLU A 142 12.05 22.62 -5.31
C GLU A 142 12.54 22.50 -6.76
N LEU A 143 11.62 22.42 -7.72
CA LEU A 143 11.94 22.28 -9.14
C LEU A 143 12.61 23.53 -9.73
N ARG A 144 12.37 24.71 -9.16
CA ARG A 144 13.05 25.94 -9.54
C ARG A 144 14.42 26.12 -8.87
N GLY A 145 14.77 25.22 -7.94
CA GLY A 145 15.99 25.32 -7.17
C GLY A 145 15.99 26.41 -6.08
N GLU A 146 14.81 26.83 -5.66
CA GLU A 146 14.61 27.78 -4.56
C GLU A 146 14.49 27.01 -3.25
N GLU A 147 15.38 27.25 -2.30
CA GLU A 147 15.26 26.72 -0.94
C GLU A 147 14.49 27.66 -0.02
#